data_c08a16a20ed4dda913c14dde053da7e0
#
_entry.id   c08a16a20ed4dda913c14dde053da7e0
#
_cell.length_a   1.000
_cell.length_b   1.000
_cell.length_c   1.000
_cell.angle_alpha   90.00
_cell.angle_beta   90.00
_cell.angle_gamma   90.00
#
_symmetry.space_group_name_H-M   'P 1'
#
loop_
_entity.id
_entity.type
_entity.pdbx_description
1 polymer ?
#
loop_
_entity_poly.entity_id
_entity_poly.type
_entity_poly.pdbx_seq_one_letter_code
_entity_poly.pdbx_strand_id
1 'polypeptide(L)'
;MKTFKAVRFQIVNEHGAISEYVIEDGVIINKEGSGTGWLLEIVISNEHYETFKQYKDNKQLLDIRVVITRSANDPALFNATVKSVKNFKYSMSVVLECHIYTLRQEYAESLLEELVDEGLTGEKLKKTFNRMMQSKPKLKDEKIER
;
A
#
# COMPACT_ATOMS: atom_id res chain seq x y z
N MET A 1 19.85 -5.68 7.30
CA MET A 1 18.77 -5.79 6.32
C MET A 1 17.75 -6.80 6.83
N LYS A 2 16.50 -6.42 6.92
CA LYS A 2 15.44 -7.30 7.42
C LYS A 2 14.55 -7.74 6.28
N THR A 3 14.20 -9.02 6.29
CA THR A 3 13.38 -9.64 5.24
C THR A 3 12.15 -10.27 5.86
N PHE A 4 10.98 -10.02 5.26
CA PHE A 4 9.70 -10.53 5.74
C PHE A 4 8.94 -11.18 4.58
N LYS A 5 8.05 -12.09 4.91
CA LYS A 5 7.17 -12.69 3.92
C LYS A 5 6.00 -11.75 3.62
N ALA A 6 5.71 -11.51 2.34
CA ALA A 6 4.53 -10.79 1.91
C ALA A 6 3.45 -11.83 1.58
N VAL A 7 2.27 -11.69 2.20
CA VAL A 7 1.21 -12.71 2.10
C VAL A 7 -0.04 -12.21 1.38
N ARG A 8 -0.24 -10.89 1.30
CA ARG A 8 -1.33 -10.31 0.52
C ARG A 8 -0.84 -9.04 -0.16
N PHE A 9 -1.33 -8.77 -1.35
CA PHE A 9 -0.92 -7.62 -2.14
C PHE A 9 -2.13 -7.01 -2.85
N GLN A 10 -2.31 -5.71 -2.67
CA GLN A 10 -3.40 -4.96 -3.30
C GLN A 10 -2.86 -3.69 -3.94
N ILE A 11 -3.44 -3.31 -5.07
CA ILE A 11 -3.20 -2.00 -5.68
C ILE A 11 -4.51 -1.21 -5.58
N VAL A 12 -4.40 0.04 -5.13
CA VAL A 12 -5.53 0.96 -5.02
C VAL A 12 -5.39 2.00 -6.11
N ASN A 13 -6.40 2.13 -6.98
CA ASN A 13 -6.32 3.12 -8.05
C ASN A 13 -6.74 4.51 -7.56
N GLU A 14 -6.64 5.50 -8.43
CA GLU A 14 -6.94 6.90 -8.09
C GLU A 14 -8.39 7.14 -7.66
N HIS A 15 -9.29 6.23 -8.03
CA HIS A 15 -10.70 6.31 -7.64
C HIS A 15 -11.01 5.51 -6.39
N GLY A 16 -9.99 4.94 -5.75
CA GLY A 16 -10.16 4.13 -4.56
C GLY A 16 -10.56 2.69 -4.81
N ALA A 17 -10.66 2.27 -6.07
CA ALA A 17 -10.97 0.88 -6.40
C ALA A 17 -9.75 0.01 -6.14
N ILE A 18 -9.99 -1.19 -5.62
CA ILE A 18 -8.93 -2.08 -5.17
C ILE A 18 -8.86 -3.30 -6.08
N SER A 19 -7.64 -3.64 -6.48
CA SER A 19 -7.35 -4.90 -7.14
C SER A 19 -6.46 -5.71 -6.24
N GLU A 20 -6.93 -6.86 -5.81
CA GLU A 20 -6.11 -7.79 -5.03
C GLU A 20 -5.55 -8.86 -5.96
N TYR A 21 -4.26 -9.14 -5.82
CA TYR A 21 -3.57 -10.13 -6.62
C TYR A 21 -3.19 -11.30 -5.73
N VAL A 22 -3.52 -12.51 -6.16
CA VAL A 22 -3.12 -13.72 -5.45
C VAL A 22 -1.61 -13.91 -5.66
N ILE A 23 -0.85 -13.87 -4.57
CA ILE A 23 0.59 -14.08 -4.66
C ILE A 23 0.94 -15.51 -4.36
N GLU A 24 1.71 -16.13 -5.27
CA GLU A 24 2.22 -17.48 -5.08
C GLU A 24 3.40 -17.48 -4.14
N ASP A 25 4.15 -16.38 -4.13
CA ASP A 25 5.26 -16.16 -3.23
C ASP A 25 5.51 -14.64 -3.13
N GLY A 26 6.06 -14.20 -2.01
CA GLY A 26 6.35 -12.79 -1.85
C GLY A 26 7.32 -12.55 -0.71
N VAL A 27 8.23 -11.61 -0.93
CA VAL A 27 9.19 -11.20 0.09
C VAL A 27 9.31 -9.68 0.05
N ILE A 28 9.40 -9.08 1.22
CA ILE A 28 9.63 -7.64 1.33
C ILE A 28 10.87 -7.40 2.17
N ILE A 29 11.75 -6.53 1.67
CA ILE A 29 13.05 -6.28 2.26
C ILE A 29 13.12 -4.82 2.67
N ASN A 30 13.44 -4.59 3.94
CA ASN A 30 13.71 -3.26 4.44
C ASN A 30 15.17 -2.93 4.16
N LYS A 31 15.41 -1.95 3.30
CA LYS A 31 16.75 -1.49 2.99
C LYS A 31 17.22 -0.56 4.11
N GLU A 32 17.78 -1.13 5.17
CA GLU A 32 18.27 -0.35 6.29
C GLU A 32 19.29 0.68 5.82
N GLY A 33 19.22 1.87 6.38
CA GLY A 33 20.12 2.96 6.03
C GLY A 33 19.68 3.79 4.84
N SER A 34 18.65 3.40 4.13
CA SER A 34 18.10 4.17 3.01
C SER A 34 16.77 4.85 3.33
N GLY A 35 16.51 5.07 4.62
CA GLY A 35 15.33 5.76 5.07
C GLY A 35 14.05 4.93 4.89
N THR A 36 13.14 5.40 4.07
CA THR A 36 11.83 4.76 3.86
C THR A 36 11.83 3.70 2.76
N GLY A 37 13.00 3.38 2.22
CA GLY A 37 13.11 2.45 1.09
C GLY A 37 12.87 1.00 1.46
N TRP A 38 12.00 0.34 0.69
CA TRP A 38 11.72 -1.08 0.81
C TRP A 38 11.71 -1.69 -0.58
N LEU A 39 12.04 -2.96 -0.67
CA LEU A 39 11.99 -3.69 -1.93
C LEU A 39 11.01 -4.85 -1.78
N LEU A 40 10.04 -4.93 -2.67
CA LEU A 40 9.04 -5.99 -2.67
C LEU A 40 9.21 -6.84 -3.92
N GLU A 41 9.32 -8.15 -3.74
CA GLU A 41 9.27 -9.08 -4.85
C GLU A 41 8.08 -10.00 -4.67
N ILE A 42 7.22 -10.09 -5.68
CA ILE A 42 6.06 -10.97 -5.67
C ILE A 42 6.07 -11.85 -6.91
N VAL A 43 5.55 -13.07 -6.74
CA VAL A 43 5.33 -14.00 -7.84
C VAL A 43 3.82 -14.17 -7.98
N ILE A 44 3.30 -13.82 -9.14
CA ILE A 44 1.87 -13.85 -9.42
C ILE A 44 1.63 -14.52 -10.78
N SER A 45 0.36 -14.75 -11.13
CA SER A 45 0.01 -15.30 -12.45
C SER A 45 0.49 -14.40 -13.57
N ASN A 46 1.05 -14.98 -14.62
CA ASN A 46 1.54 -14.20 -15.76
C ASN A 46 0.42 -13.64 -16.64
N GLU A 47 -0.84 -13.90 -16.31
CA GLU A 47 -1.95 -13.22 -17.00
C GLU A 47 -1.95 -11.72 -16.75
N HIS A 48 -1.24 -11.26 -15.73
CA HIS A 48 -1.09 -9.84 -15.40
C HIS A 48 0.16 -9.20 -16.01
N TYR A 49 0.86 -9.91 -16.87
CA TYR A 49 2.14 -9.45 -17.41
C TYR A 49 2.04 -8.10 -18.11
N GLU A 50 1.06 -7.94 -18.98
CA GLU A 50 0.92 -6.69 -19.73
C GLU A 50 0.61 -5.50 -18.81
N THR A 51 -0.22 -5.73 -17.82
CA THR A 51 -0.58 -4.70 -16.84
C THR A 51 0.66 -4.18 -16.09
N PHE A 52 1.47 -5.10 -15.57
CA PHE A 52 2.64 -4.70 -14.79
C PHE A 52 3.77 -4.18 -15.68
N LYS A 53 3.87 -4.69 -16.92
CA LYS A 53 4.82 -4.14 -17.88
C LYS A 53 4.50 -2.68 -18.20
N GLN A 54 3.22 -2.35 -18.36
CA GLN A 54 2.80 -0.97 -18.58
C GLN A 54 3.11 -0.08 -17.38
N TYR A 55 2.88 -0.57 -16.16
CA TYR A 55 3.26 0.18 -14.97
C TYR A 55 4.75 0.49 -14.96
N LYS A 56 5.56 -0.50 -15.33
CA LYS A 56 7.01 -0.32 -15.39
C LYS A 56 7.41 0.69 -16.46
N ASP A 57 6.88 0.53 -17.67
CA ASP A 57 7.25 1.36 -18.81
C ASP A 57 6.83 2.81 -18.60
N ASN A 58 5.68 3.03 -17.98
CA ASN A 58 5.17 4.36 -17.70
C ASN A 58 5.74 4.96 -16.41
N LYS A 59 6.55 4.21 -15.67
CA LYS A 59 7.09 4.61 -14.38
C LYS A 59 5.98 5.11 -13.45
N GLN A 60 4.86 4.40 -13.48
CA GLN A 60 3.66 4.81 -12.76
C GLN A 60 3.84 4.61 -11.26
N LEU A 61 3.48 5.63 -10.49
CA LEU A 61 3.46 5.53 -9.04
C LEU A 61 2.17 4.82 -8.62
N LEU A 62 2.33 3.74 -7.87
CA LEU A 62 1.22 2.91 -7.43
C LEU A 62 0.99 3.09 -5.94
N ASP A 63 -0.27 3.08 -5.55
CA ASP A 63 -0.66 3.02 -4.14
C ASP A 63 -0.93 1.57 -3.82
N ILE A 64 -0.10 0.97 -2.98
CA ILE A 64 -0.20 -0.46 -2.68
C ILE A 64 -0.40 -0.72 -1.20
N ARG A 65 -1.02 -1.86 -0.93
CA ARG A 65 -1.24 -2.39 0.40
C ARG A 65 -0.61 -3.77 0.46
N VAL A 66 0.25 -4.00 1.43
CA VAL A 66 0.94 -5.28 1.58
C VAL A 66 0.72 -5.79 3.00
N VAL A 67 0.21 -7.01 3.11
CA VAL A 67 0.10 -7.67 4.41
C VAL A 67 1.33 -8.56 4.58
N ILE A 68 2.01 -8.38 5.70
CA ILE A 68 3.31 -8.99 5.97
C ILE A 68 3.15 -10.05 7.05
N THR A 69 3.78 -11.18 6.85
CA THR A 69 3.90 -12.32 7.78
C THR A 69 2.62 -13.11 7.94
N ARG A 70 1.53 -12.50 8.38
CA ARG A 70 0.24 -13.20 8.61
C ARG A 70 -0.89 -12.42 7.96
N SER A 71 -1.81 -13.14 7.32
CA SER A 71 -2.93 -12.50 6.63
C SER A 71 -3.85 -11.69 7.53
N ALA A 72 -3.82 -11.94 8.84
CA ALA A 72 -4.61 -11.17 9.81
C ALA A 72 -3.94 -9.86 10.26
N ASN A 73 -2.70 -9.64 9.86
CA ASN A 73 -2.00 -8.41 10.23
C ASN A 73 -2.57 -7.20 9.50
N ASP A 74 -2.43 -6.02 10.11
CA ASP A 74 -2.75 -4.77 9.43
C ASP A 74 -1.85 -4.59 8.22
N PRO A 75 -2.35 -4.03 7.12
CA PRO A 75 -1.53 -3.82 5.94
C PRO A 75 -0.50 -2.72 6.13
N ALA A 76 0.64 -2.90 5.51
CA ALA A 76 1.60 -1.82 5.33
C ALA A 76 1.24 -1.06 4.06
N LEU A 77 1.33 0.25 4.11
CA LEU A 77 0.90 1.16 3.05
C LEU A 77 2.13 1.79 2.40
N PHE A 78 2.25 1.60 1.10
CA PHE A 78 3.39 2.11 0.34
C PHE A 78 2.96 2.81 -0.93
N ASN A 79 3.78 3.77 -1.36
CA ASN A 79 3.83 4.19 -2.76
C ASN A 79 4.95 3.39 -3.42
N ALA A 80 4.70 2.85 -4.59
CA ALA A 80 5.64 1.96 -5.24
C ALA A 80 5.71 2.18 -6.74
N THR A 81 6.87 1.85 -7.30
CA THR A 81 7.06 1.79 -8.75
C THR A 81 7.57 0.41 -9.12
N VAL A 82 7.15 -0.09 -10.27
CA VAL A 82 7.62 -1.38 -10.75
C VAL A 82 9.02 -1.22 -11.30
N LYS A 83 9.96 -1.95 -10.72
CA LYS A 83 11.37 -1.89 -11.10
C LYS A 83 11.70 -2.90 -12.17
N SER A 84 11.18 -4.13 -12.07
CA SER A 84 11.41 -5.16 -13.06
C SER A 84 10.26 -6.15 -13.11
N VAL A 85 10.07 -6.76 -14.27
CA VAL A 85 9.08 -7.81 -14.49
C VAL A 85 9.76 -8.92 -15.26
N LYS A 86 9.68 -10.14 -14.74
CA LYS A 86 10.19 -11.33 -15.43
C LYS A 86 9.07 -12.31 -15.68
N ASN A 87 8.89 -12.69 -16.91
CA ASN A 87 7.84 -13.63 -17.30
C ASN A 87 8.38 -15.06 -17.32
N PHE A 88 7.68 -15.95 -16.64
CA PHE A 88 7.98 -17.38 -16.67
C PHE A 88 6.86 -18.12 -17.40
N LYS A 89 6.85 -19.45 -17.33
CA LYS A 89 5.88 -20.22 -18.08
C LYS A 89 4.43 -20.01 -17.64
N TYR A 90 4.19 -19.99 -16.32
CA TYR A 90 2.84 -19.84 -15.76
C TYR A 90 2.72 -18.67 -14.81
N SER A 91 3.84 -18.11 -14.41
CA SER A 91 3.88 -17.05 -13.43
C SER A 91 4.84 -15.96 -13.87
N MET A 92 4.86 -14.88 -13.12
CA MET A 92 5.83 -13.84 -13.35
C MET A 92 6.32 -13.30 -12.02
N SER A 93 7.54 -12.78 -12.02
CA SER A 93 8.13 -12.13 -10.86
C SER A 93 8.10 -10.62 -11.10
N VAL A 94 7.60 -9.88 -10.12
CA VAL A 94 7.55 -8.42 -10.16
C VAL A 94 8.33 -7.88 -8.98
N VAL A 95 9.28 -7.00 -9.26
CA VAL A 95 10.04 -6.29 -8.23
C VAL A 95 9.58 -4.85 -8.19
N LEU A 96 9.17 -4.41 -7.01
CA LEU A 96 8.69 -3.05 -6.80
C LEU A 96 9.59 -2.35 -5.79
N GLU A 97 9.91 -1.10 -6.10
CA GLU A 97 10.61 -0.22 -5.17
C GLU A 97 9.54 0.57 -4.43
N CYS A 98 9.55 0.46 -3.09
CA CYS A 98 8.47 0.94 -2.24
C CYS A 98 8.97 1.98 -1.25
N HIS A 99 8.12 2.97 -0.98
CA HIS A 99 8.36 3.98 0.04
C HIS A 99 7.17 4.03 0.97
N ILE A 100 7.42 4.14 2.25
CA ILE A 100 6.34 4.20 3.22
C ILE A 100 5.41 5.35 2.86
N TYR A 101 4.14 5.00 2.70
CA TYR A 101 3.11 5.97 2.41
C TYR A 101 2.75 6.72 3.70
N THR A 102 2.75 8.05 3.65
CA THR A 102 2.48 8.87 4.82
C THR A 102 0.98 9.06 5.04
N LEU A 103 0.26 7.94 5.01
CA LEU A 103 -1.20 7.96 5.16
C LEU A 103 -1.64 8.65 6.43
N ARG A 104 -0.92 8.42 7.53
CA ARG A 104 -1.29 9.02 8.80
C ARG A 104 -1.22 10.52 8.75
N GLN A 105 -0.21 11.08 8.07
CA GLN A 105 -0.09 12.51 7.90
C GLN A 105 -1.19 13.06 7.01
N GLU A 106 -1.45 12.42 5.87
CA GLU A 106 -2.52 12.83 4.97
C GLU A 106 -3.89 12.73 5.64
N TYR A 107 -4.10 11.65 6.40
CA TYR A 107 -5.32 11.48 7.16
C TYR A 107 -5.48 12.60 8.19
N ALA A 108 -4.41 12.95 8.88
CA ALA A 108 -4.42 14.02 9.87
C ALA A 108 -4.78 15.36 9.24
N GLU A 109 -4.21 15.66 8.08
CA GLU A 109 -4.50 16.92 7.38
C GLU A 109 -5.95 16.98 6.92
N SER A 110 -6.43 15.91 6.32
CA SER A 110 -7.83 15.82 5.85
C SER A 110 -8.80 15.90 7.02
N LEU A 111 -8.50 15.19 8.10
CA LEU A 111 -9.35 15.21 9.29
C LEU A 111 -9.40 16.59 9.92
N LEU A 112 -8.26 17.23 10.03
CA LEU A 112 -8.20 18.56 10.61
C LEU A 112 -9.03 19.56 9.79
N GLU A 113 -8.88 19.52 8.47
CA GLU A 113 -9.64 20.38 7.57
C GLU A 113 -11.14 20.14 7.72
N GLU A 114 -11.55 18.88 7.76
CA GLU A 114 -12.95 18.51 7.91
C GLU A 114 -13.52 19.00 9.24
N LEU A 115 -12.79 18.84 10.33
CA LEU A 115 -13.25 19.28 11.65
C LEU A 115 -13.33 20.80 11.73
N VAL A 116 -12.41 21.50 11.12
CA VAL A 116 -12.46 22.97 11.06
C VAL A 116 -13.66 23.42 10.25
N ASP A 117 -13.96 22.76 9.14
CA ASP A 117 -15.14 23.08 8.31
C ASP A 117 -16.44 22.84 9.05
N GLU A 118 -16.46 21.90 10.00
CA GLU A 118 -17.62 21.65 10.84
C GLU A 118 -17.80 22.68 11.94
N GLY A 119 -16.88 23.62 12.05
CA GLY A 119 -16.96 24.70 13.03
C GLY A 119 -16.38 24.36 14.38
N LEU A 120 -15.65 23.26 14.50
CA LEU A 120 -14.99 22.90 15.75
C LEU A 120 -13.77 23.77 15.98
N THR A 121 -13.61 24.26 17.19
CA THR A 121 -12.46 25.10 17.56
C THR A 121 -11.99 24.75 18.97
N GLY A 122 -10.78 25.17 19.29
CA GLY A 122 -10.21 25.06 20.63
C GLY A 122 -10.16 23.63 21.17
N GLU A 123 -10.64 23.47 22.40
CA GLU A 123 -10.58 22.17 23.08
C GLU A 123 -11.42 21.10 22.39
N LYS A 124 -12.56 21.45 21.84
CA LYS A 124 -13.39 20.47 21.13
C LYS A 124 -12.69 19.94 19.89
N LEU A 125 -12.05 20.80 19.13
CA LEU A 125 -11.28 20.40 17.96
C LEU A 125 -10.16 19.45 18.36
N LYS A 126 -9.41 19.81 19.38
CA LYS A 126 -8.27 19.03 19.85
C LYS A 126 -8.69 17.65 20.33
N LYS A 127 -9.73 17.57 21.15
CA LYS A 127 -10.22 16.29 21.68
C LYS A 127 -10.75 15.39 20.57
N THR A 128 -11.54 15.95 19.67
CA THR A 128 -12.12 15.18 18.57
C THR A 128 -11.03 14.67 17.63
N PHE A 129 -10.08 15.52 17.29
CA PHE A 129 -8.96 15.18 16.44
C PHE A 129 -8.14 14.02 17.04
N ASN A 130 -7.76 14.14 18.31
CA ASN A 130 -6.97 13.11 18.98
C ASN A 130 -7.70 11.78 19.04
N ARG A 131 -9.00 11.80 19.33
CA ARG A 131 -9.80 10.58 19.39
C ARG A 131 -9.86 9.89 18.02
N MET A 132 -10.08 10.64 16.96
CA MET A 132 -10.20 10.04 15.62
C MET A 132 -8.86 9.59 15.07
N MET A 133 -7.76 10.23 15.47
CA MET A 133 -6.43 9.82 15.04
C MET A 133 -5.96 8.50 15.65
N GLN A 134 -6.63 8.01 16.68
CA GLN A 134 -6.29 6.73 17.28
C GLN A 134 -6.84 5.54 16.49
N SER A 135 -7.75 5.79 15.55
CA SER A 135 -8.28 4.73 14.69
C SER A 135 -7.22 4.34 13.65
N LYS A 136 -7.02 3.04 13.46
CA LYS A 136 -6.07 2.53 12.48
C LYS A 136 -6.70 2.42 11.11
N PRO A 137 -5.96 2.72 10.04
CA PRO A 137 -6.44 2.42 8.68
C PRO A 137 -6.61 0.91 8.50
N LYS A 138 -7.57 0.51 7.70
CA LYS A 138 -7.85 -0.90 7.39
C LYS A 138 -7.83 -1.10 5.90
N LEU A 139 -7.74 -2.36 5.47
CA LEU A 139 -7.88 -2.70 4.06
C LEU A 139 -9.24 -2.27 3.57
N LYS A 140 -9.27 -1.67 2.38
CA LYS A 140 -10.51 -1.16 1.81
C LYS A 140 -11.27 -2.20 1.01
N ASP A 141 -10.62 -3.30 0.63
CA ASP A 141 -11.22 -4.35 -0.17
C ASP A 141 -12.51 -4.90 0.43
N GLU A 142 -12.60 -4.90 1.74
CA GLU A 142 -13.78 -5.35 2.45
C GLU A 142 -15.04 -4.58 2.07
N LYS A 143 -14.88 -3.36 1.55
CA LYS A 143 -15.99 -2.50 1.20
C LYS A 143 -16.32 -2.51 -0.28
N ILE A 144 -15.34 -2.87 -1.12
CA ILE A 144 -15.41 -2.64 -2.55
C ILE A 144 -15.63 -3.92 -3.34
N GLU A 145 -15.13 -5.02 -2.89
CA GLU A 145 -15.22 -6.31 -3.56
C GLU A 145 -16.62 -6.92 -3.58
N ARG A 146 -17.55 -6.26 -3.01
CA ARG A 146 -18.93 -6.78 -2.92
C ARG A 146 -19.87 -6.22 -3.98
#